data_9def0f6b2f4d649b94cba3fb98eaf327
#
_entry.id   9def0f6b2f4d649b94cba3fb98eaf327
#
_cell.length_a   1.000
_cell.length_b   1.000
_cell.length_c   1.000
_cell.angle_alpha   90.00
_cell.angle_beta   90.00
_cell.angle_gamma   90.00
#
_symmetry.space_group_name_H-M   'P 1'
#
loop_
_entity.id
_entity.type
_entity.pdbx_description
1 polymer ?
#
loop_
_entity_poly.entity_id
_entity_poly.type
_entity_poly.pdbx_seq_one_letter_code
_entity_poly.pdbx_strand_id
1 'polypeptide(L)'
;MRTRQVVIQEAYQVGIREVDLPAPRENQILVETHVSAVSAGTELAVWTGTHQWLRDPSLPDWKFPFPPGYSAAGVVVAVGSGISGWKPGDRVSYPGNHASAELLTVGHERGRLWKLPDNLDFESASLACIARYGLGAAIRAGLTLGRSAAVLGLGIIGQFALRCLIAAGAWPVIGIDAVAMRREAAKAAGADHVIDPSAGDARQQLQAYLGTRGAELVADATGVPDAVPVAMSLACDGGQVVVVGSPRGKAKEVNFYDDLHRRYLEVTGAHGNMLFEPAHTRLAGAWDINKAQRWLLAALASGRLSLAGLITHRIAPEDLNSAYQGLMGKKDEYLGVVVRWR
;
A
#
# COMPACT_ATOMS: atom_id res chain seq x y z
N MET A 1 26.06 -11.06 -12.59
CA MET A 1 26.00 -10.69 -11.14
C MET A 1 25.17 -11.73 -10.41
N ARG A 2 25.60 -12.20 -9.25
CA ARG A 2 24.80 -13.15 -8.44
C ARG A 2 23.86 -12.38 -7.52
N THR A 3 22.56 -12.73 -7.52
CA THR A 3 21.54 -12.13 -6.67
C THR A 3 20.93 -13.19 -5.74
N ARG A 4 20.56 -12.75 -4.54
CA ARG A 4 19.79 -13.52 -3.55
C ARG A 4 18.33 -13.07 -3.66
N GLN A 5 17.43 -14.00 -3.86
CA GLN A 5 16.00 -13.72 -3.99
C GLN A 5 15.21 -14.52 -2.96
N VAL A 6 14.33 -13.85 -2.24
CA VAL A 6 13.35 -14.52 -1.39
C VAL A 6 12.29 -15.19 -2.26
N VAL A 7 11.87 -16.37 -1.85
CA VAL A 7 10.83 -17.17 -2.52
C VAL A 7 9.93 -17.81 -1.47
N ILE A 8 8.64 -17.66 -1.61
CA ILE A 8 7.65 -18.46 -0.89
C ILE A 8 7.56 -19.79 -1.63
N GLN A 9 8.13 -20.85 -1.07
CA GLN A 9 8.26 -22.17 -1.70
C GLN A 9 6.92 -22.90 -1.76
N GLU A 10 6.20 -22.84 -0.67
CA GLU A 10 4.83 -23.32 -0.47
C GLU A 10 4.19 -22.54 0.69
N ALA A 11 2.95 -22.85 1.03
CA ALA A 11 2.28 -22.16 2.12
C ALA A 11 3.08 -22.27 3.43
N TYR A 12 3.27 -21.13 4.11
CA TYR A 12 4.01 -20.93 5.36
C TYR A 12 5.53 -21.21 5.28
N GLN A 13 6.09 -21.40 4.08
CA GLN A 13 7.51 -21.68 3.89
C GLN A 13 8.19 -20.63 3.00
N VAL A 14 9.12 -19.89 3.58
CA VAL A 14 9.97 -18.93 2.88
C VAL A 14 11.39 -19.46 2.79
N GLY A 15 12.00 -19.37 1.63
CA GLY A 15 13.39 -19.69 1.38
C GLY A 15 14.09 -18.57 0.61
N ILE A 16 15.40 -18.70 0.49
CA ILE A 16 16.24 -17.84 -0.35
C ILE A 16 16.86 -18.70 -1.43
N ARG A 17 16.81 -18.23 -2.67
CA ARG A 17 17.54 -18.81 -3.78
C ARG A 17 18.58 -17.84 -4.31
N GLU A 18 19.66 -18.38 -4.84
CA GLU A 18 20.66 -17.62 -5.57
C GLU A 18 20.41 -17.75 -7.07
N VAL A 19 20.45 -16.65 -7.78
CA VAL A 19 20.20 -16.58 -9.22
C VAL A 19 21.32 -15.77 -9.87
N ASP A 20 21.89 -16.29 -10.96
CA ASP A 20 22.86 -15.54 -11.76
C ASP A 20 22.13 -14.62 -12.73
N LEU A 21 22.32 -13.30 -12.57
CA LEU A 21 21.81 -12.29 -13.48
C LEU A 21 22.84 -12.03 -14.58
N PRO A 22 22.44 -12.11 -15.86
CA PRO A 22 23.32 -11.74 -16.98
C PRO A 22 23.57 -10.22 -16.99
N ALA A 23 24.48 -9.77 -17.84
CA ALA A 23 24.60 -8.35 -18.16
C ALA A 23 23.28 -7.82 -18.77
N PRO A 24 22.89 -6.56 -18.48
CA PRO A 24 21.67 -6.00 -19.04
C PRO A 24 21.72 -5.95 -20.58
N ARG A 25 20.63 -6.42 -21.21
CA ARG A 25 20.40 -6.30 -22.66
C ARG A 25 20.07 -4.85 -23.02
N GLU A 26 19.94 -4.56 -24.29
CA GLU A 26 19.70 -3.23 -24.84
C GLU A 26 18.63 -2.40 -24.09
N ASN A 27 17.50 -3.04 -23.73
CA ASN A 27 16.36 -2.40 -23.06
C ASN A 27 16.26 -2.71 -21.56
N GLN A 28 17.36 -3.11 -20.91
CA GLN A 28 17.37 -3.53 -19.52
C GLN A 28 18.25 -2.64 -18.63
N ILE A 29 17.86 -2.57 -17.38
CA ILE A 29 18.61 -1.89 -16.31
C ILE A 29 18.84 -2.89 -15.18
N LEU A 30 20.07 -2.99 -14.68
CA LEU A 30 20.40 -3.75 -13.49
C LEU A 30 20.40 -2.81 -12.28
N VAL A 31 19.57 -3.13 -11.31
CA VAL A 31 19.45 -2.39 -10.05
C VAL A 31 19.92 -3.27 -8.90
N GLU A 32 20.80 -2.73 -8.06
CA GLU A 32 21.16 -3.31 -6.77
C GLU A 32 20.21 -2.77 -5.71
N THR A 33 19.47 -3.65 -5.07
CA THR A 33 18.50 -3.30 -4.04
C THR A 33 19.20 -2.96 -2.73
N HIS A 34 18.82 -1.86 -2.11
CA HIS A 34 19.24 -1.54 -0.75
C HIS A 34 18.18 -1.95 0.26
N VAL A 35 16.92 -1.64 -0.03
CA VAL A 35 15.78 -1.92 0.85
C VAL A 35 14.57 -2.32 0.01
N SER A 36 13.83 -3.32 0.46
CA SER A 36 12.50 -3.66 -0.06
C SER A 36 11.46 -3.70 1.06
N ALA A 37 10.24 -3.25 0.79
CA ALA A 37 9.19 -3.12 1.79
C ALA A 37 8.15 -4.24 1.67
N VAL A 38 7.74 -4.78 2.82
CA VAL A 38 6.73 -5.85 2.89
C VAL A 38 5.33 -5.28 2.74
N SER A 39 4.58 -5.81 1.78
CA SER A 39 3.16 -5.55 1.60
C SER A 39 2.31 -6.60 2.30
N ALA A 40 2.09 -6.41 3.60
CA ALA A 40 1.47 -7.40 4.47
C ALA A 40 0.17 -8.01 3.92
N GLY A 41 -0.74 -7.20 3.35
CA GLY A 41 -2.03 -7.69 2.84
C GLY A 41 -1.89 -8.71 1.71
N THR A 42 -1.02 -8.45 0.74
CA THR A 42 -0.82 -9.33 -0.42
C THR A 42 0.10 -10.49 -0.07
N GLU A 43 1.21 -10.20 0.57
CA GLU A 43 2.24 -11.21 0.83
C GLU A 43 1.80 -12.25 1.86
N LEU A 44 1.08 -11.84 2.92
CA LEU A 44 0.49 -12.79 3.86
C LEU A 44 -0.55 -13.69 3.18
N ALA A 45 -1.36 -13.15 2.27
CA ALA A 45 -2.33 -13.97 1.54
C ALA A 45 -1.66 -15.00 0.61
N VAL A 46 -0.52 -14.65 -0.01
CA VAL A 46 0.30 -15.62 -0.76
C VAL A 46 0.95 -16.62 0.19
N TRP A 47 1.59 -16.14 1.25
CA TRP A 47 2.29 -16.99 2.22
C TRP A 47 1.38 -18.00 2.90
N THR A 48 0.12 -17.62 3.18
CA THR A 48 -0.89 -18.56 3.72
C THR A 48 -1.57 -19.44 2.66
N GLY A 49 -1.28 -19.24 1.36
CA GLY A 49 -1.94 -19.95 0.26
C GLY A 49 -3.39 -19.55 0.02
N THR A 50 -3.84 -18.41 0.62
CA THR A 50 -5.25 -17.95 0.52
C THR A 50 -5.48 -16.91 -0.57
N HIS A 51 -4.41 -16.42 -1.24
CA HIS A 51 -4.56 -15.45 -2.31
C HIS A 51 -5.31 -16.06 -3.49
N GLN A 52 -6.43 -15.43 -3.90
CA GLN A 52 -7.33 -15.96 -4.93
C GLN A 52 -6.63 -16.21 -6.28
N TRP A 53 -5.63 -15.43 -6.64
CA TRP A 53 -4.89 -15.56 -7.89
C TRP A 53 -3.99 -16.80 -7.94
N LEU A 54 -3.64 -17.41 -6.81
CA LEU A 54 -2.95 -18.70 -6.78
C LEU A 54 -3.78 -19.86 -7.37
N ARG A 55 -5.09 -19.64 -7.53
CA ARG A 55 -6.06 -20.61 -8.08
C ARG A 55 -6.64 -20.15 -9.41
N ASP A 56 -6.18 -19.02 -9.95
CA ASP A 56 -6.68 -18.47 -11.20
C ASP A 56 -5.85 -18.99 -12.38
N PRO A 57 -6.40 -19.84 -13.26
CA PRO A 57 -5.67 -20.41 -14.38
C PRO A 57 -5.28 -19.36 -15.45
N SER A 58 -5.92 -18.20 -15.45
CA SER A 58 -5.56 -17.09 -16.36
C SER A 58 -4.28 -16.36 -15.90
N LEU A 59 -3.79 -16.63 -14.69
CA LEU A 59 -2.60 -16.03 -14.10
C LEU A 59 -1.52 -17.08 -13.80
N PRO A 60 -0.88 -17.67 -14.82
CA PRO A 60 -0.01 -18.84 -14.67
C PRO A 60 1.23 -18.59 -13.81
N ASP A 61 1.64 -17.34 -13.65
CA ASP A 61 2.79 -16.94 -12.82
C ASP A 61 2.43 -16.82 -11.32
N TRP A 62 1.15 -16.83 -10.99
CA TRP A 62 0.66 -16.83 -9.61
C TRP A 62 0.59 -18.25 -9.05
N LYS A 63 1.75 -18.83 -8.78
CA LYS A 63 1.90 -20.18 -8.22
C LYS A 63 3.16 -20.29 -7.37
N PHE A 64 3.23 -21.29 -6.53
CA PHE A 64 4.45 -21.65 -5.84
C PHE A 64 5.43 -22.36 -6.80
N PRO A 65 6.75 -22.12 -6.63
CA PRO A 65 7.40 -21.14 -5.77
C PRO A 65 7.17 -19.70 -6.26
N PHE A 66 6.80 -18.80 -5.36
CA PHE A 66 6.40 -17.41 -5.67
C PHE A 66 7.43 -16.40 -5.14
N PRO A 67 7.98 -15.49 -5.97
CA PRO A 67 8.85 -14.40 -5.54
C PRO A 67 8.01 -13.23 -5.00
N PRO A 68 7.99 -13.00 -3.65
CA PRO A 68 7.22 -11.92 -3.06
C PRO A 68 7.87 -10.55 -3.23
N GLY A 69 7.08 -9.50 -2.95
CA GLY A 69 7.52 -8.11 -3.03
C GLY A 69 7.11 -7.42 -4.33
N TYR A 70 6.88 -6.11 -4.22
CA TYR A 70 6.62 -5.22 -5.35
C TYR A 70 6.92 -3.75 -4.99
N SER A 71 7.81 -3.54 -4.01
CA SER A 71 8.17 -2.19 -3.57
C SER A 71 9.59 -2.20 -3.04
N ALA A 72 10.49 -1.57 -3.77
CA ALA A 72 11.91 -1.57 -3.46
C ALA A 72 12.58 -0.23 -3.81
N ALA A 73 13.74 -0.01 -3.21
CA ALA A 73 14.62 1.11 -3.52
C ALA A 73 16.08 0.64 -3.56
N GLY A 74 16.87 1.22 -4.46
CA GLY A 74 18.26 0.82 -4.67
C GLY A 74 18.99 1.75 -5.60
N VAL A 75 20.08 1.22 -6.18
CA VAL A 75 20.98 1.96 -7.06
C VAL A 75 21.12 1.24 -8.40
N VAL A 76 21.05 1.98 -9.49
CA VAL A 76 21.36 1.47 -10.82
C VAL A 76 22.85 1.14 -10.87
N VAL A 77 23.21 -0.09 -11.23
CA VAL A 77 24.61 -0.53 -11.34
C VAL A 77 25.07 -0.74 -12.77
N ALA A 78 24.14 -1.05 -13.69
CA ALA A 78 24.42 -1.13 -15.11
C ALA A 78 23.20 -0.83 -15.95
N VAL A 79 23.38 -0.33 -17.16
CA VAL A 79 22.34 0.00 -18.13
C VAL A 79 22.66 -0.63 -19.49
N GLY A 80 21.63 -1.10 -20.19
CA GLY A 80 21.76 -1.57 -21.57
C GLY A 80 21.98 -0.45 -22.57
N SER A 81 22.54 -0.77 -23.72
CA SER A 81 22.99 0.19 -24.73
C SER A 81 21.88 1.07 -25.33
N GLY A 82 20.63 0.60 -25.33
CA GLY A 82 19.47 1.35 -25.83
C GLY A 82 18.80 2.26 -24.78
N ILE A 83 19.30 2.26 -23.55
CA ILE A 83 18.70 3.03 -22.46
C ILE A 83 19.28 4.44 -22.42
N SER A 84 18.41 5.45 -22.44
CA SER A 84 18.73 6.86 -22.21
C SER A 84 18.12 7.38 -20.91
N GLY A 85 18.74 8.42 -20.32
CA GLY A 85 18.24 9.07 -19.10
C GLY A 85 18.55 8.36 -17.79
N TRP A 86 19.22 7.20 -17.84
CA TRP A 86 19.67 6.41 -16.68
C TRP A 86 21.17 6.15 -16.76
N LYS A 87 21.82 6.11 -15.61
CA LYS A 87 23.25 5.81 -15.49
C LYS A 87 23.55 5.07 -14.20
N PRO A 88 24.66 4.32 -14.12
CA PRO A 88 25.17 3.80 -12.87
C PRO A 88 25.31 4.89 -11.81
N GLY A 89 24.88 4.58 -10.58
CA GLY A 89 24.82 5.52 -9.47
C GLY A 89 23.47 6.21 -9.30
N ASP A 90 22.55 6.16 -10.27
CA ASP A 90 21.19 6.71 -10.09
C ASP A 90 20.45 5.95 -8.97
N ARG A 91 19.96 6.70 -7.98
CA ARG A 91 19.14 6.17 -6.88
C ARG A 91 17.68 6.06 -7.33
N VAL A 92 17.05 4.91 -7.09
CA VAL A 92 15.73 4.62 -7.67
C VAL A 92 14.78 3.95 -6.68
N SER A 93 13.47 4.22 -6.84
CA SER A 93 12.37 3.38 -6.36
C SER A 93 11.75 2.63 -7.53
N TYR A 94 11.33 1.40 -7.31
CA TYR A 94 10.77 0.54 -8.36
C TYR A 94 9.89 -0.58 -7.79
N PRO A 95 9.02 -1.22 -8.60
CA PRO A 95 8.16 -2.32 -8.16
C PRO A 95 8.94 -3.65 -8.09
N GLY A 96 10.01 -3.67 -7.25
CA GLY A 96 10.92 -4.80 -7.10
C GLY A 96 10.44 -5.86 -6.12
N ASN A 97 10.84 -7.09 -6.39
CA ASN A 97 10.69 -8.20 -5.46
C ASN A 97 11.64 -8.07 -4.25
N HIS A 98 11.52 -8.96 -3.28
CA HIS A 98 12.53 -9.12 -2.24
C HIS A 98 13.75 -9.85 -2.82
N ALA A 99 14.65 -9.08 -3.44
CA ALA A 99 15.89 -9.58 -4.06
C ALA A 99 17.03 -8.58 -3.87
N SER A 100 18.27 -9.06 -3.72
CA SER A 100 19.45 -8.20 -3.55
C SER A 100 19.84 -7.45 -4.81
N ALA A 101 19.41 -7.91 -5.99
CA ALA A 101 19.51 -7.20 -7.25
C ALA A 101 18.46 -7.71 -8.23
N GLU A 102 18.03 -6.86 -9.16
CA GLU A 102 17.06 -7.23 -10.19
C GLU A 102 17.43 -6.66 -11.56
N LEU A 103 17.15 -7.44 -12.60
CA LEU A 103 17.28 -7.03 -13.98
C LEU A 103 15.92 -6.62 -14.51
N LEU A 104 15.71 -5.32 -14.74
CA LEU A 104 14.43 -4.72 -15.07
C LEU A 104 14.37 -4.41 -16.57
N THR A 105 13.29 -4.80 -17.24
CA THR A 105 13.05 -4.47 -18.66
C THR A 105 12.24 -3.19 -18.73
N VAL A 106 12.84 -2.12 -19.22
CA VAL A 106 12.20 -0.81 -19.37
C VAL A 106 11.06 -0.90 -20.39
N GLY A 107 9.92 -0.26 -20.07
CA GLY A 107 8.69 -0.36 -20.85
C GLY A 107 7.74 -1.45 -20.38
N HIS A 108 8.21 -2.42 -19.59
CA HIS A 108 7.36 -3.39 -18.91
C HIS A 108 6.81 -2.80 -17.59
N GLU A 109 5.68 -3.30 -17.12
CA GLU A 109 5.06 -2.80 -15.88
C GLU A 109 6.02 -2.87 -14.69
N ARG A 110 6.72 -3.98 -14.52
CA ARG A 110 7.73 -4.18 -13.48
C ARG A 110 9.08 -3.49 -13.77
N GLY A 111 9.28 -2.99 -14.97
CA GLY A 111 10.48 -2.24 -15.37
C GLY A 111 10.35 -0.73 -15.19
N ARG A 112 9.33 -0.26 -14.48
CA ARG A 112 9.17 1.16 -14.14
C ARG A 112 10.16 1.55 -13.06
N LEU A 113 10.88 2.66 -13.27
CA LEU A 113 11.83 3.22 -12.31
C LEU A 113 11.56 4.71 -12.12
N TRP A 114 11.78 5.19 -10.90
CA TRP A 114 11.65 6.60 -10.56
C TRP A 114 12.88 7.04 -9.77
N LYS A 115 13.51 8.13 -10.21
CA LYS A 115 14.67 8.72 -9.51
C LYS A 115 14.25 9.21 -8.14
N LEU A 116 15.09 8.97 -7.15
CA LEU A 116 14.89 9.48 -5.80
C LEU A 116 15.36 10.93 -5.69
N PRO A 117 14.65 11.78 -4.93
CA PRO A 117 15.21 13.01 -4.41
C PRO A 117 16.50 12.74 -3.59
N ASP A 118 17.46 13.64 -3.64
CA ASP A 118 18.78 13.44 -3.00
C ASP A 118 18.68 13.23 -1.48
N ASN A 119 17.72 13.90 -0.84
CA ASN A 119 17.49 13.83 0.61
C ASN A 119 16.57 12.67 1.06
N LEU A 120 16.07 11.84 0.15
CA LEU A 120 15.20 10.72 0.51
C LEU A 120 16.03 9.44 0.74
N ASP A 121 15.94 8.84 1.91
CA ASP A 121 16.59 7.57 2.23
C ASP A 121 15.91 6.37 1.54
N PHE A 122 16.63 5.24 1.47
CA PHE A 122 16.14 4.05 0.79
C PHE A 122 14.99 3.35 1.55
N GLU A 123 14.94 3.43 2.87
CA GLU A 123 13.84 2.84 3.65
C GLU A 123 12.52 3.56 3.33
N SER A 124 12.54 4.88 3.40
CA SER A 124 11.39 5.72 3.03
C SER A 124 10.98 5.50 1.57
N ALA A 125 11.95 5.47 0.67
CA ALA A 125 11.70 5.28 -0.76
C ALA A 125 11.15 3.88 -1.09
N SER A 126 11.54 2.85 -0.34
CA SER A 126 11.06 1.48 -0.53
C SER A 126 9.56 1.33 -0.30
N LEU A 127 8.95 2.21 0.49
CA LEU A 127 7.51 2.21 0.77
C LEU A 127 6.67 2.89 -0.33
N ALA A 128 7.28 3.60 -1.28
CA ALA A 128 6.56 4.47 -2.21
C ALA A 128 5.61 3.71 -3.15
N CYS A 129 5.95 2.48 -3.59
CA CYS A 129 5.04 1.68 -4.41
C CYS A 129 3.84 1.16 -3.59
N ILE A 130 4.03 0.89 -2.29
CA ILE A 130 2.94 0.52 -1.37
C ILE A 130 2.08 1.75 -1.07
N ALA A 131 2.70 2.91 -0.83
CA ALA A 131 1.99 4.16 -0.54
C ALA A 131 0.99 4.56 -1.64
N ARG A 132 1.25 4.17 -2.89
CA ARG A 132 0.37 4.44 -4.02
C ARG A 132 -1.05 3.88 -3.84
N TYR A 133 -1.20 2.74 -3.14
CA TYR A 133 -2.51 2.18 -2.81
C TYR A 133 -3.27 3.10 -1.85
N GLY A 134 -2.59 3.65 -0.83
CA GLY A 134 -3.19 4.64 0.07
C GLY A 134 -3.52 5.97 -0.64
N LEU A 135 -2.66 6.43 -1.56
CA LEU A 135 -2.94 7.61 -2.39
C LEU A 135 -4.24 7.45 -3.20
N GLY A 136 -4.57 6.22 -3.60
CA GLY A 136 -5.82 5.90 -4.28
C GLY A 136 -7.07 6.38 -3.52
N ALA A 137 -7.05 6.41 -2.20
CA ALA A 137 -8.15 6.95 -1.39
C ALA A 137 -8.41 8.42 -1.71
N ALA A 138 -7.37 9.26 -1.65
CA ALA A 138 -7.49 10.69 -1.92
C ALA A 138 -7.86 10.99 -3.39
N ILE A 139 -7.30 10.24 -4.34
CA ILE A 139 -7.61 10.41 -5.77
C ILE A 139 -9.07 10.05 -6.04
N ARG A 140 -9.57 8.94 -5.49
CA ARG A 140 -10.97 8.51 -5.67
C ARG A 140 -11.97 9.39 -4.94
N ALA A 141 -11.57 9.97 -3.81
CA ALA A 141 -12.39 10.93 -3.07
C ALA A 141 -12.59 12.24 -3.85
N GLY A 142 -11.71 12.60 -4.76
CA GLY A 142 -11.77 13.84 -5.53
C GLY A 142 -11.42 15.05 -4.66
N LEU A 143 -12.27 16.08 -4.65
CA LEU A 143 -12.06 17.25 -3.80
C LEU A 143 -12.31 16.89 -2.34
N THR A 144 -11.26 16.97 -1.52
CA THR A 144 -11.29 16.60 -0.10
C THR A 144 -11.13 17.77 0.85
N LEU A 145 -10.82 18.97 0.36
CA LEU A 145 -10.58 20.15 1.18
C LEU A 145 -11.78 20.42 2.11
N GLY A 146 -11.52 20.35 3.43
CA GLY A 146 -12.52 20.60 4.48
C GLY A 146 -13.56 19.50 4.68
N ARG A 147 -13.52 18.39 3.90
CA ARG A 147 -14.41 17.25 4.11
C ARG A 147 -13.92 16.41 5.29
N SER A 148 -14.84 16.05 6.18
CA SER A 148 -14.57 15.07 7.24
C SER A 148 -14.30 13.70 6.65
N ALA A 149 -13.21 13.05 7.12
CA ALA A 149 -12.80 11.75 6.61
C ALA A 149 -12.55 10.75 7.74
N ALA A 150 -13.02 9.52 7.58
CA ALA A 150 -12.69 8.40 8.46
C ALA A 150 -11.91 7.33 7.68
N VAL A 151 -10.86 6.78 8.27
CA VAL A 151 -10.08 5.66 7.70
C VAL A 151 -10.28 4.44 8.59
N LEU A 152 -10.97 3.44 8.06
CA LEU A 152 -11.22 2.17 8.72
C LEU A 152 -10.12 1.15 8.38
N GLY A 153 -9.40 0.70 9.42
CA GLY A 153 -8.21 -0.14 9.27
C GLY A 153 -6.93 0.70 9.05
N LEU A 154 -6.07 0.74 10.06
CA LEU A 154 -4.82 1.50 10.07
C LEU A 154 -3.58 0.61 9.91
N GLY A 155 -3.68 -0.46 9.09
CA GLY A 155 -2.52 -1.15 8.55
C GLY A 155 -1.69 -0.24 7.64
N ILE A 156 -0.62 -0.75 7.03
CA ILE A 156 0.30 0.06 6.22
C ILE A 156 -0.44 0.87 5.13
N ILE A 157 -1.42 0.28 4.45
CA ILE A 157 -2.23 0.96 3.41
C ILE A 157 -3.11 2.04 4.04
N GLY A 158 -3.80 1.74 5.16
CA GLY A 158 -4.64 2.71 5.87
C GLY A 158 -3.85 3.89 6.43
N GLN A 159 -2.64 3.64 6.93
CA GLN A 159 -1.72 4.69 7.36
C GLN A 159 -1.37 5.64 6.21
N PHE A 160 -1.12 5.12 5.00
CA PHE A 160 -0.90 5.97 3.83
C PHE A 160 -2.17 6.65 3.34
N ALA A 161 -3.33 5.98 3.38
CA ALA A 161 -4.61 6.60 3.02
C ALA A 161 -4.90 7.81 3.92
N LEU A 162 -4.74 7.65 5.23
CA LEU A 162 -4.91 8.72 6.22
C LEU A 162 -3.98 9.91 5.93
N ARG A 163 -2.69 9.66 5.75
CA ARG A 163 -1.70 10.70 5.44
C ARG A 163 -1.99 11.42 4.12
N CYS A 164 -2.40 10.68 3.08
CA CYS A 164 -2.76 11.26 1.80
C CYS A 164 -4.04 12.11 1.88
N LEU A 165 -5.03 11.72 2.66
CA LEU A 165 -6.24 12.50 2.89
C LEU A 165 -5.94 13.79 3.66
N ILE A 166 -5.10 13.75 4.70
CA ILE A 166 -4.60 14.94 5.40
C ILE A 166 -3.86 15.86 4.42
N ALA A 167 -2.93 15.30 3.62
CA ALA A 167 -2.17 16.08 2.65
C ALA A 167 -3.03 16.69 1.53
N ALA A 168 -4.20 16.09 1.25
CA ALA A 168 -5.20 16.58 0.30
C ALA A 168 -6.19 17.57 0.93
N GLY A 169 -6.05 17.90 2.24
CA GLY A 169 -6.85 18.91 2.93
C GLY A 169 -8.16 18.42 3.51
N ALA A 170 -8.37 17.10 3.67
CA ALA A 170 -9.51 16.59 4.43
C ALA A 170 -9.40 17.04 5.89
N TRP A 171 -10.56 17.40 6.51
CA TRP A 171 -10.62 17.84 7.90
C TRP A 171 -12.05 17.77 8.46
N PRO A 172 -12.21 17.24 9.69
CA PRO A 172 -11.22 16.46 10.44
C PRO A 172 -10.97 15.07 9.84
N VAL A 173 -9.79 14.49 10.10
CA VAL A 173 -9.43 13.11 9.68
C VAL A 173 -9.36 12.19 10.88
N ILE A 174 -10.13 11.11 10.85
CA ILE A 174 -10.31 10.18 11.96
C ILE A 174 -9.76 8.81 11.57
N GLY A 175 -8.88 8.24 12.42
CA GLY A 175 -8.38 6.89 12.25
C GLY A 175 -9.15 5.88 13.10
N ILE A 176 -9.53 4.72 12.54
CA ILE A 176 -10.28 3.67 13.26
C ILE A 176 -9.53 2.33 13.13
N ASP A 177 -9.04 1.80 14.25
CA ASP A 177 -8.40 0.47 14.33
C ASP A 177 -8.43 -0.05 15.77
N ALA A 178 -8.57 -1.36 15.96
CA ALA A 178 -8.54 -1.99 17.27
C ALA A 178 -7.13 -1.97 17.92
N VAL A 179 -6.07 -1.88 17.09
CA VAL A 179 -4.68 -1.96 17.55
C VAL A 179 -4.19 -0.59 17.99
N ALA A 180 -3.83 -0.45 19.27
CA ALA A 180 -3.40 0.81 19.88
C ALA A 180 -2.19 1.42 19.17
N MET A 181 -1.14 0.64 18.90
CA MET A 181 0.05 1.12 18.19
C MET A 181 -0.29 1.77 16.84
N ARG A 182 -1.25 1.23 16.09
CA ARG A 182 -1.68 1.76 14.81
C ARG A 182 -2.44 3.07 14.95
N ARG A 183 -3.25 3.19 16.01
CA ARG A 183 -3.93 4.45 16.36
C ARG A 183 -2.91 5.53 16.77
N GLU A 184 -1.88 5.18 17.54
CA GLU A 184 -0.81 6.11 17.90
C GLU A 184 0.01 6.56 16.66
N ALA A 185 0.30 5.66 15.73
CA ALA A 185 0.94 6.01 14.47
C ALA A 185 0.08 6.95 13.60
N ALA A 186 -1.25 6.82 13.66
CA ALA A 186 -2.17 7.73 12.98
C ALA A 186 -2.20 9.11 13.65
N LYS A 187 -2.21 9.19 14.99
CA LYS A 187 -2.09 10.45 15.73
C LYS A 187 -0.77 11.17 15.41
N ALA A 188 0.34 10.43 15.44
CA ALA A 188 1.67 10.97 15.10
C ALA A 188 1.73 11.48 13.64
N ALA A 189 0.86 10.99 12.76
CA ALA A 189 0.71 11.44 11.39
C ALA A 189 -0.19 12.67 11.22
N GLY A 190 -0.84 13.13 12.31
CA GLY A 190 -1.73 14.27 12.28
C GLY A 190 -3.23 13.95 12.16
N ALA A 191 -3.65 12.72 12.50
CA ALA A 191 -5.08 12.43 12.65
C ALA A 191 -5.68 13.29 13.77
N ASP A 192 -6.80 13.94 13.50
CA ASP A 192 -7.48 14.80 14.46
C ASP A 192 -8.09 14.00 15.61
N HIS A 193 -8.50 12.75 15.32
CA HIS A 193 -9.04 11.82 16.31
C HIS A 193 -8.75 10.37 15.93
N VAL A 194 -8.78 9.48 16.91
CA VAL A 194 -8.71 8.03 16.67
C VAL A 194 -9.75 7.30 17.49
N ILE A 195 -10.32 6.24 16.92
CA ILE A 195 -11.37 5.44 17.53
C ILE A 195 -10.89 4.02 17.71
N ASP A 196 -11.15 3.46 18.89
CA ASP A 196 -11.02 2.04 19.19
C ASP A 196 -12.39 1.36 19.02
N PRO A 197 -12.60 0.57 17.96
CA PRO A 197 -13.88 -0.11 17.77
C PRO A 197 -14.13 -1.24 18.79
N SER A 198 -13.11 -1.65 19.55
CA SER A 198 -13.28 -2.64 20.63
C SER A 198 -13.79 -2.01 21.95
N ALA A 199 -13.66 -0.70 22.10
CA ALA A 199 -14.11 0.04 23.29
C ALA A 199 -15.59 0.46 23.21
N GLY A 200 -16.30 0.15 22.12
CA GLY A 200 -17.69 0.50 21.91
C GLY A 200 -18.05 0.64 20.43
N ASP A 201 -19.29 1.03 20.14
CA ASP A 201 -19.76 1.23 18.78
C ASP A 201 -18.98 2.36 18.08
N ALA A 202 -18.20 2.01 17.06
CA ALA A 202 -17.36 2.95 16.33
C ALA A 202 -18.18 4.06 15.63
N ARG A 203 -19.42 3.77 15.19
CA ARG A 203 -20.31 4.74 14.59
C ARG A 203 -20.76 5.76 15.61
N GLN A 204 -21.17 5.33 16.79
CA GLN A 204 -21.55 6.26 17.88
C GLN A 204 -20.40 7.13 18.31
N GLN A 205 -19.19 6.58 18.47
CA GLN A 205 -17.98 7.34 18.82
C GLN A 205 -17.68 8.39 17.72
N LEU A 206 -17.76 8.00 16.43
CA LEU A 206 -17.53 8.91 15.30
C LEU A 206 -18.57 10.04 15.26
N GLN A 207 -19.85 9.72 15.45
CA GLN A 207 -20.94 10.68 15.49
C GLN A 207 -20.81 11.66 16.66
N ALA A 208 -20.43 11.15 17.83
CA ALA A 208 -20.20 12.00 19.01
C ALA A 208 -19.04 12.99 18.79
N TYR A 209 -17.97 12.56 18.11
CA TYR A 209 -16.84 13.43 17.79
C TYR A 209 -17.16 14.47 16.72
N LEU A 210 -17.82 14.06 15.62
CA LEU A 210 -18.13 14.95 14.50
C LEU A 210 -19.34 15.86 14.75
N GLY A 211 -20.22 15.53 15.68
CA GLY A 211 -21.51 16.22 15.85
C GLY A 211 -22.48 16.00 14.68
N THR A 212 -22.21 15.00 13.83
CA THR A 212 -22.97 14.70 12.61
C THR A 212 -23.35 13.22 12.55
N ARG A 213 -24.15 12.82 11.55
CA ARG A 213 -24.57 11.40 11.37
C ARG A 213 -23.45 10.45 10.92
N GLY A 214 -22.28 10.97 10.53
CA GLY A 214 -21.11 10.21 10.07
C GLY A 214 -20.14 11.09 9.30
N ALA A 215 -19.06 10.51 8.78
CA ALA A 215 -18.07 11.21 7.98
C ALA A 215 -18.54 11.37 6.52
N GLU A 216 -18.17 12.49 5.88
CA GLU A 216 -18.47 12.73 4.46
C GLU A 216 -17.68 11.81 3.53
N LEU A 217 -16.53 11.30 4.01
CA LEU A 217 -15.69 10.35 3.31
C LEU A 217 -15.28 9.23 4.27
N VAL A 218 -15.43 7.98 3.85
CA VAL A 218 -14.89 6.83 4.57
C VAL A 218 -13.99 6.03 3.65
N ALA A 219 -12.73 5.85 4.02
CA ALA A 219 -11.79 4.98 3.33
C ALA A 219 -11.67 3.64 4.06
N ASP A 220 -12.15 2.55 3.46
CA ASP A 220 -11.94 1.20 3.99
C ASP A 220 -10.61 0.63 3.49
N ALA A 221 -9.66 0.50 4.39
CA ALA A 221 -8.33 -0.08 4.14
C ALA A 221 -8.12 -1.44 4.83
N THR A 222 -9.18 -2.07 5.32
CA THR A 222 -9.10 -3.32 6.08
C THR A 222 -8.77 -4.54 5.22
N GLY A 223 -9.25 -4.57 3.98
CA GLY A 223 -9.22 -5.75 3.12
C GLY A 223 -10.15 -6.89 3.57
N VAL A 224 -11.07 -6.60 4.48
CA VAL A 224 -12.07 -7.57 5.00
C VAL A 224 -13.42 -7.29 4.36
N PRO A 225 -14.06 -8.26 3.68
CA PRO A 225 -15.35 -8.03 3.03
C PRO A 225 -16.44 -7.49 3.96
N ASP A 226 -16.55 -8.04 5.17
CA ASP A 226 -17.56 -7.63 6.16
C ASP A 226 -17.28 -6.22 6.76
N ALA A 227 -16.13 -5.61 6.50
CA ALA A 227 -15.84 -4.23 6.87
C ALA A 227 -16.48 -3.20 5.92
N VAL A 228 -16.81 -3.60 4.69
CA VAL A 228 -17.44 -2.68 3.71
C VAL A 228 -18.80 -2.18 4.21
N PRO A 229 -19.74 -3.01 4.69
CA PRO A 229 -20.97 -2.56 5.33
C PRO A 229 -20.71 -1.66 6.55
N VAL A 230 -19.69 -1.97 7.35
CA VAL A 230 -19.30 -1.11 8.48
C VAL A 230 -18.85 0.27 7.96
N ALA A 231 -18.00 0.33 6.94
CA ALA A 231 -17.60 1.60 6.33
C ALA A 231 -18.82 2.39 5.80
N MET A 232 -19.78 1.72 5.18
CA MET A 232 -21.04 2.35 4.76
C MET A 232 -21.81 2.93 5.95
N SER A 233 -21.85 2.23 7.09
CA SER A 233 -22.53 2.73 8.30
C SER A 233 -21.85 3.95 8.93
N LEU A 234 -20.53 4.10 8.74
CA LEU A 234 -19.72 5.23 9.24
C LEU A 234 -19.86 6.51 8.40
N ALA A 235 -20.31 6.39 7.14
CA ALA A 235 -20.52 7.55 6.27
C ALA A 235 -21.78 8.31 6.67
N CYS A 236 -21.85 9.61 6.41
CA CYS A 236 -23.08 10.39 6.50
C CYS A 236 -24.00 10.13 5.29
N ASP A 237 -25.24 10.59 5.32
CA ASP A 237 -26.13 10.53 4.16
C ASP A 237 -25.57 11.43 3.04
N GLY A 238 -25.54 10.94 1.80
CA GLY A 238 -24.85 11.57 0.68
C GLY A 238 -23.31 11.44 0.72
N GLY A 239 -22.78 10.69 1.68
CA GLY A 239 -21.36 10.48 1.84
C GLY A 239 -20.76 9.49 0.83
N GLN A 240 -19.44 9.42 0.83
CA GLN A 240 -18.67 8.58 -0.08
C GLN A 240 -17.89 7.53 0.70
N VAL A 241 -17.94 6.27 0.23
CA VAL A 241 -17.12 5.15 0.72
C VAL A 241 -16.13 4.76 -0.37
N VAL A 242 -14.84 4.79 -0.06
CA VAL A 242 -13.77 4.36 -0.95
C VAL A 242 -13.16 3.07 -0.41
N VAL A 243 -13.33 1.97 -1.13
CA VAL A 243 -12.76 0.67 -0.80
C VAL A 243 -11.34 0.62 -1.32
N VAL A 244 -10.36 0.80 -0.43
CA VAL A 244 -8.92 0.87 -0.70
C VAL A 244 -8.24 -0.47 -0.45
N GLY A 245 -8.60 -1.13 0.64
CA GLY A 245 -8.18 -2.50 0.93
C GLY A 245 -8.74 -3.46 -0.11
N SER A 246 -8.08 -4.61 -0.28
CA SER A 246 -8.56 -5.64 -1.21
C SER A 246 -9.49 -6.61 -0.47
N PRO A 247 -10.81 -6.40 -0.45
CA PRO A 247 -11.75 -7.28 0.26
C PRO A 247 -11.94 -8.57 -0.54
N ARG A 248 -11.14 -9.58 -0.20
CA ARG A 248 -11.19 -10.87 -0.89
C ARG A 248 -12.34 -11.70 -0.35
N GLY A 249 -13.32 -11.99 -1.20
CA GLY A 249 -14.49 -12.78 -0.85
C GLY A 249 -15.81 -12.00 -0.92
N LYS A 250 -16.79 -12.44 -0.15
CA LYS A 250 -18.14 -11.89 -0.12
C LYS A 250 -18.42 -11.29 1.26
N ALA A 251 -19.10 -10.16 1.33
CA ALA A 251 -19.72 -9.67 2.56
C ALA A 251 -20.96 -10.52 2.87
N LYS A 252 -21.26 -10.69 4.15
CA LYS A 252 -22.40 -11.53 4.59
C LYS A 252 -23.73 -10.86 4.31
N GLU A 253 -23.85 -9.59 4.69
CA GLU A 253 -25.12 -8.88 4.61
C GLU A 253 -24.91 -7.43 4.19
N VAL A 254 -25.67 -6.98 3.22
CA VAL A 254 -25.85 -5.58 2.82
C VAL A 254 -27.31 -5.38 2.46
N ASN A 255 -27.99 -4.48 3.16
CA ASN A 255 -29.32 -4.03 2.77
C ASN A 255 -29.19 -2.86 1.78
N PHE A 256 -29.24 -3.12 0.48
CA PHE A 256 -29.06 -2.08 -0.53
C PHE A 256 -30.10 -0.96 -0.44
N TYR A 257 -31.31 -1.24 0.05
CA TYR A 257 -32.33 -0.20 0.21
C TYR A 257 -32.00 0.75 1.37
N ASP A 258 -31.69 0.22 2.55
CA ASP A 258 -31.45 1.03 3.74
C ASP A 258 -30.01 1.55 3.83
N ASP A 259 -29.02 0.70 3.45
CA ASP A 259 -27.60 1.03 3.62
C ASP A 259 -27.02 1.91 2.50
N LEU A 260 -27.60 1.82 1.29
CA LEU A 260 -27.10 2.52 0.11
C LEU A 260 -28.13 3.48 -0.48
N HIS A 261 -29.28 2.96 -0.95
CA HIS A 261 -30.26 3.69 -1.75
C HIS A 261 -30.88 4.89 -1.01
N ARG A 262 -31.43 4.66 0.18
CA ARG A 262 -32.06 5.73 0.99
C ARG A 262 -31.06 6.76 1.51
N ARG A 263 -29.81 6.39 1.61
CA ARG A 263 -28.74 7.24 2.14
C ARG A 263 -27.97 7.97 1.06
N TYR A 264 -28.28 7.74 -0.22
CA TYR A 264 -27.57 8.34 -1.36
C TYR A 264 -26.05 8.14 -1.30
N LEU A 265 -25.57 7.01 -0.78
CA LEU A 265 -24.14 6.74 -0.66
C LEU A 265 -23.50 6.50 -2.03
N GLU A 266 -22.30 7.02 -2.21
CA GLU A 266 -21.39 6.62 -3.29
C GLU A 266 -20.40 5.58 -2.75
N VAL A 267 -20.41 4.35 -3.30
CA VAL A 267 -19.43 3.31 -2.94
C VAL A 267 -18.56 3.03 -4.14
N THR A 268 -17.23 3.24 -3.98
CA THR A 268 -16.28 3.13 -5.09
C THR A 268 -15.04 2.34 -4.71
N GLY A 269 -14.45 1.63 -5.69
CA GLY A 269 -13.19 0.93 -5.52
C GLY A 269 -11.97 1.80 -5.84
N ALA A 270 -10.86 1.56 -5.16
CA ALA A 270 -9.56 2.20 -5.40
C ALA A 270 -8.43 1.17 -5.49
N HIS A 271 -8.52 0.25 -6.46
CA HIS A 271 -7.45 -0.73 -6.68
C HIS A 271 -6.19 -0.05 -7.22
N GLY A 272 -5.08 -0.13 -6.47
CA GLY A 272 -3.91 0.71 -6.65
C GLY A 272 -3.30 0.76 -8.05
N ASN A 273 -3.13 -0.37 -8.74
CA ASN A 273 -2.59 -0.37 -10.10
C ASN A 273 -3.67 -0.04 -11.13
N MET A 274 -4.85 -0.66 -10.99
CA MET A 274 -5.95 -0.49 -11.95
C MET A 274 -6.44 0.97 -12.04
N LEU A 275 -6.34 1.73 -10.95
CA LEU A 275 -6.74 3.14 -10.93
C LEU A 275 -5.97 3.99 -11.96
N PHE A 276 -4.71 3.62 -12.23
CA PHE A 276 -3.81 4.37 -13.14
C PHE A 276 -3.72 3.77 -14.54
N GLU A 277 -4.48 2.73 -14.85
CA GLU A 277 -4.55 2.17 -16.20
C GLU A 277 -5.28 3.12 -17.16
N PRO A 278 -4.89 3.19 -18.45
CA PRO A 278 -5.51 4.10 -19.43
C PRO A 278 -7.03 3.98 -19.52
N ALA A 279 -7.57 2.78 -19.36
CA ALA A 279 -9.02 2.54 -19.35
C ALA A 279 -9.74 3.21 -18.18
N HIS A 280 -9.03 3.56 -17.11
CA HIS A 280 -9.58 4.15 -15.88
C HIS A 280 -9.14 5.60 -15.65
N THR A 281 -8.50 6.26 -16.64
CA THR A 281 -7.99 7.64 -16.49
C THR A 281 -9.06 8.64 -16.08
N ARG A 282 -10.32 8.45 -16.50
CA ARG A 282 -11.45 9.28 -16.04
C ARG A 282 -11.62 9.27 -14.52
N LEU A 283 -11.33 8.12 -13.87
CA LEU A 283 -11.46 7.93 -12.44
C LEU A 283 -10.28 8.52 -11.67
N ALA A 284 -9.10 8.49 -12.28
CA ALA A 284 -7.87 9.07 -11.74
C ALA A 284 -7.72 10.58 -12.06
N GLY A 285 -8.58 11.13 -12.92
CA GLY A 285 -8.46 12.51 -13.39
C GLY A 285 -7.13 12.73 -14.14
N ALA A 286 -6.37 13.75 -13.70
CA ALA A 286 -5.05 14.07 -14.27
C ALA A 286 -3.91 13.20 -13.71
N TRP A 287 -4.20 12.11 -12.98
CA TRP A 287 -3.20 11.25 -12.38
C TRP A 287 -2.89 10.05 -13.28
N ASP A 288 -1.63 9.83 -13.55
CA ASP A 288 -1.06 8.59 -14.04
C ASP A 288 -0.10 7.99 -12.98
N ILE A 289 0.38 6.78 -13.22
CA ILE A 289 1.25 6.08 -12.29
C ILE A 289 2.58 6.83 -12.06
N ASN A 290 3.10 7.52 -13.07
CA ASN A 290 4.36 8.27 -12.97
C ASN A 290 4.18 9.55 -12.15
N LYS A 291 3.07 10.27 -12.36
CA LYS A 291 2.73 11.45 -11.57
C LYS A 291 2.50 11.06 -10.11
N ALA A 292 1.75 9.98 -9.86
CA ALA A 292 1.50 9.46 -8.53
C ALA A 292 2.78 9.11 -7.79
N GLN A 293 3.68 8.37 -8.46
CA GLN A 293 4.93 7.95 -7.84
C GLN A 293 5.88 9.13 -7.59
N ARG A 294 6.03 10.05 -8.55
CA ARG A 294 6.83 11.26 -8.35
C ARG A 294 6.31 12.13 -7.22
N TRP A 295 4.97 12.29 -7.13
CA TRP A 295 4.36 13.03 -6.03
C TRP A 295 4.63 12.37 -4.68
N LEU A 296 4.49 11.05 -4.57
CA LEU A 296 4.77 10.30 -3.34
C LEU A 296 6.23 10.46 -2.90
N LEU A 297 7.19 10.29 -3.81
CA LEU A 297 8.60 10.46 -3.50
C LEU A 297 8.92 11.89 -3.05
N ALA A 298 8.36 12.91 -3.70
CA ALA A 298 8.52 14.30 -3.31
C ALA A 298 7.85 14.61 -1.95
N ALA A 299 6.67 14.04 -1.69
CA ALA A 299 5.94 14.22 -0.45
C ALA A 299 6.65 13.55 0.74
N LEU A 300 7.26 12.38 0.52
CA LEU A 300 8.13 11.72 1.51
C LEU A 300 9.40 12.54 1.77
N ALA A 301 10.07 12.99 0.74
CA ALA A 301 11.31 13.78 0.84
C ALA A 301 11.12 15.13 1.52
N SER A 302 9.95 15.77 1.35
CA SER A 302 9.60 17.05 1.98
C SER A 302 9.01 16.91 3.38
N GLY A 303 8.76 15.67 3.86
CA GLY A 303 8.08 15.42 5.14
C GLY A 303 6.57 15.68 5.11
N ARG A 304 5.99 16.02 3.93
CA ARG A 304 4.52 16.16 3.78
C ARG A 304 3.78 14.86 4.11
N LEU A 305 4.38 13.71 3.79
CA LEU A 305 3.97 12.40 4.27
C LEU A 305 4.99 11.93 5.30
N SER A 306 4.67 12.11 6.59
CA SER A 306 5.51 11.63 7.68
C SER A 306 5.47 10.10 7.77
N LEU A 307 6.62 9.47 7.95
CA LEU A 307 6.75 8.03 8.22
C LEU A 307 6.96 7.73 9.71
N ALA A 308 6.81 8.72 10.59
CA ALA A 308 6.96 8.53 12.03
C ALA A 308 6.07 7.38 12.54
N GLY A 309 6.68 6.42 13.24
CA GLY A 309 6.01 5.26 13.79
C GLY A 309 5.56 4.20 12.77
N LEU A 310 5.88 4.37 11.48
CA LEU A 310 5.37 3.48 10.43
C LEU A 310 6.24 2.25 10.22
N ILE A 311 7.57 2.38 10.21
CA ILE A 311 8.50 1.26 10.08
C ILE A 311 8.84 0.74 11.48
N THR A 312 8.23 -0.39 11.83
CA THR A 312 8.45 -1.04 13.13
C THR A 312 9.60 -2.05 13.10
N HIS A 313 9.83 -2.71 11.96
CA HIS A 313 10.83 -3.76 11.85
C HIS A 313 11.74 -3.56 10.63
N ARG A 314 13.03 -3.75 10.88
CA ARG A 314 14.10 -3.78 9.88
C ARG A 314 14.77 -5.12 9.97
N ILE A 315 14.61 -5.95 8.95
CA ILE A 315 14.99 -7.35 9.01
C ILE A 315 16.00 -7.72 7.92
N ALA A 316 16.75 -8.78 8.17
CA ALA A 316 17.47 -9.48 7.11
C ALA A 316 16.51 -10.33 6.25
N PRO A 317 16.85 -10.65 4.99
CA PRO A 317 15.99 -11.48 4.14
C PRO A 317 15.68 -12.86 4.73
N GLU A 318 16.58 -13.42 5.53
CA GLU A 318 16.43 -14.69 6.25
C GLU A 318 15.28 -14.67 7.27
N ASP A 319 14.97 -13.50 7.83
CA ASP A 319 13.99 -13.32 8.88
C ASP A 319 12.57 -13.12 8.33
N LEU A 320 12.38 -13.10 7.00
CA LEU A 320 11.09 -12.75 6.41
C LEU A 320 9.96 -13.71 6.81
N ASN A 321 10.27 -15.01 6.98
CA ASN A 321 9.26 -15.97 7.45
C ASN A 321 8.76 -15.63 8.86
N SER A 322 9.67 -15.29 9.76
CA SER A 322 9.34 -14.85 11.13
C SER A 322 8.58 -13.52 11.13
N ALA A 323 8.94 -12.60 10.22
CA ALA A 323 8.22 -11.33 10.06
C ALA A 323 6.78 -11.53 9.56
N TYR A 324 6.51 -12.48 8.67
CA TYR A 324 5.15 -12.83 8.27
C TYR A 324 4.34 -13.40 9.43
N GLN A 325 4.94 -14.26 10.26
CA GLN A 325 4.30 -14.75 11.48
C GLN A 325 3.96 -13.59 12.44
N GLY A 326 4.89 -12.65 12.63
CA GLY A 326 4.70 -11.46 13.45
C GLY A 326 3.58 -10.56 12.92
N LEU A 327 3.59 -10.23 11.63
CA LEU A 327 2.55 -9.43 10.97
C LEU A 327 1.14 -10.05 11.09
N MET A 328 1.04 -11.38 11.12
CA MET A 328 -0.22 -12.10 11.25
C MET A 328 -0.67 -12.21 12.71
N GLY A 329 0.24 -12.58 13.63
CA GLY A 329 -0.09 -12.96 15.00
C GLY A 329 0.15 -11.88 16.06
N LYS A 330 1.05 -10.90 15.79
CA LYS A 330 1.47 -9.86 16.75
C LYS A 330 1.21 -8.47 16.19
N LYS A 331 -0.06 -8.17 15.90
CA LYS A 331 -0.48 -6.91 15.26
C LYS A 331 -0.21 -5.67 16.10
N ASP A 332 0.00 -5.84 17.39
CA ASP A 332 0.37 -4.83 18.37
C ASP A 332 1.87 -4.48 18.34
N GLU A 333 2.71 -5.33 17.71
CA GLU A 333 4.15 -5.08 17.56
C GLU A 333 4.51 -4.74 16.11
N TYR A 334 3.80 -5.32 15.12
CA TYR A 334 4.15 -5.27 13.69
C TYR A 334 3.22 -4.34 12.90
N LEU A 335 3.81 -3.34 12.22
CA LEU A 335 3.10 -2.48 11.28
C LEU A 335 3.79 -2.44 9.91
N GLY A 336 4.86 -1.69 9.78
CA GLY A 336 5.69 -1.63 8.58
C GLY A 336 6.96 -2.45 8.77
N VAL A 337 7.24 -3.32 7.82
CA VAL A 337 8.44 -4.16 7.79
C VAL A 337 9.24 -3.87 6.53
N VAL A 338 10.53 -3.64 6.68
CA VAL A 338 11.45 -3.48 5.55
C VAL A 338 12.57 -4.52 5.63
N VAL A 339 12.95 -5.05 4.48
CA VAL A 339 14.05 -5.99 4.31
C VAL A 339 15.27 -5.22 3.86
N ARG A 340 16.35 -5.25 4.62
CA ARG A 340 17.63 -4.63 4.30
C ARG A 340 18.51 -5.63 3.57
N TRP A 341 19.02 -5.21 2.43
CA TRP A 341 19.95 -5.99 1.59
C TRP A 341 21.39 -5.54 1.77
N ARG A 342 21.55 -4.32 2.30
CA ARG A 342 22.82 -3.67 2.67
C ARG A 342 22.70 -2.85 3.95
#